data_a696739a4989b4bc6074f89a18b72355
#
_entry.id   a696739a4989b4bc6074f89a18b72355
#
_cell.length_a   1.000
_cell.length_b   1.000
_cell.length_c   1.000
_cell.angle_alpha   90.00
_cell.angle_beta   90.00
_cell.angle_gamma   90.00
#
_symmetry.space_group_name_H-M   'P 1'
#
loop_
_entity.id
_entity.type
_entity.pdbx_description
1 polymer ?
#
loop_
_entity_poly.entity_id
_entity_poly.type
_entity_poly.pdbx_seq_one_letter_code
_entity_poly.pdbx_strand_id
1 'polypeptide(L)'
;ANYTVGSGDEIIVQLFGKDNETHRLRVNRAGTINFPSLGPVNVAGMHFSDVRDSLTQRVKEQMIGVRSDISLGELRTMQVFVMGDAYKPGAYTVSALTTISQAIYYSGGFGESGALRDIQLKRDGKIIRKLDMYDLLLKGDASDDVRLLPDDVVLIGSVKDTVSIEGEINRPAIYEVKPGETYQQLIQIAGGFT
;
A
#
# COMPACT_ATOMS: atom_id res chain seq x y z
N ALA A 1 -12.23 -0.43 0.31
CA ALA A 1 -11.05 -1.25 0.65
C ALA A 1 -11.09 -1.56 2.14
N ASN A 2 -10.95 -2.83 2.48
CA ASN A 2 -11.01 -3.34 3.85
C ASN A 2 -9.73 -2.95 4.62
N TYR A 3 -9.70 -1.73 5.15
CA TYR A 3 -8.61 -1.29 6.01
C TYR A 3 -8.82 -1.79 7.43
N THR A 4 -7.84 -2.44 8.01
CA THR A 4 -7.85 -2.86 9.43
C THR A 4 -7.30 -1.74 10.29
N VAL A 5 -8.14 -1.22 11.17
CA VAL A 5 -7.80 -0.14 12.09
C VAL A 5 -6.80 -0.61 13.14
N GLY A 6 -5.86 0.24 13.50
CA GLY A 6 -4.86 -0.04 14.53
C GLY A 6 -4.53 1.18 15.38
N SER A 7 -3.79 0.94 16.45
CA SER A 7 -3.30 2.00 17.35
C SER A 7 -2.48 3.03 16.57
N GLY A 8 -2.77 4.31 16.79
CA GLY A 8 -2.14 5.42 16.08
C GLY A 8 -2.94 5.95 14.88
N ASP A 9 -3.91 5.20 14.37
CA ASP A 9 -4.82 5.69 13.34
C ASP A 9 -5.73 6.79 13.88
N GLU A 10 -6.12 7.71 13.01
CA GLU A 10 -7.08 8.76 13.33
C GLU A 10 -8.43 8.46 12.67
N ILE A 11 -9.49 8.56 13.47
CA ILE A 11 -10.87 8.49 13.00
C ILE A 11 -11.50 9.87 13.16
N ILE A 12 -12.04 10.39 12.08
CA ILE A 12 -12.74 11.68 12.06
C ILE A 12 -14.23 11.40 12.22
N VAL A 13 -14.84 11.99 13.23
CA VAL A 13 -16.27 11.90 13.53
C VAL A 13 -16.88 13.27 13.36
N GLN A 14 -17.79 13.41 12.39
CA GLN A 14 -18.61 14.60 12.22
C GLN A 14 -20.01 14.29 12.73
N LEU A 15 -20.50 15.11 13.66
CA LEU A 15 -21.83 15.01 14.22
C LEU A 15 -22.66 16.21 13.75
N PHE A 16 -23.84 15.93 13.23
CA PHE A 16 -24.78 16.92 12.69
C PHE A 16 -26.09 16.87 13.50
N GLY A 17 -26.35 17.93 14.22
CA GLY A 17 -27.54 18.06 15.07
C GLY A 17 -27.92 19.50 15.30
N LYS A 18 -28.27 19.85 16.53
CA LYS A 18 -28.50 21.24 16.92
C LYS A 18 -27.25 22.09 16.73
N ASP A 19 -26.11 21.52 17.09
CA ASP A 19 -24.77 22.07 16.83
C ASP A 19 -23.98 21.05 16.01
N ASN A 20 -23.21 21.53 15.03
CA ASN A 20 -22.34 20.68 14.23
C ASN A 20 -20.97 20.58 14.89
N GLU A 21 -20.49 19.37 15.10
CA GLU A 21 -19.20 19.10 15.74
C GLU A 21 -18.33 18.21 14.87
N THR A 22 -17.02 18.46 14.89
CA THR A 22 -16.02 17.59 14.28
C THR A 22 -15.01 17.17 15.33
N HIS A 23 -14.85 15.88 15.49
CA HIS A 23 -13.89 15.28 16.42
C HIS A 23 -12.86 14.46 15.67
N ARG A 24 -11.59 14.69 15.99
CA ARG A 24 -10.46 13.90 15.50
C ARG A 24 -10.00 12.99 16.62
N LEU A 25 -10.30 11.68 16.49
CA LEU A 25 -10.08 10.71 17.54
C LEU A 25 -8.94 9.77 17.15
N ARG A 26 -7.85 9.83 17.91
CA ARG A 26 -6.71 8.92 17.69
C ARG A 26 -6.89 7.63 18.48
N VAL A 27 -6.72 6.50 17.81
CA VAL A 27 -6.74 5.19 18.44
C VAL A 27 -5.54 5.08 19.38
N ASN A 28 -5.80 4.86 20.65
CA ASN A 28 -4.78 4.76 21.68
C ASN A 28 -4.07 3.39 21.68
N ARG A 29 -3.09 3.20 22.58
CA ARG A 29 -2.34 1.95 22.67
C ARG A 29 -3.20 0.74 23.07
N ALA A 30 -4.30 0.97 23.77
CA ALA A 30 -5.25 -0.08 24.13
C ALA A 30 -6.18 -0.46 22.96
N GLY A 31 -6.07 0.22 21.82
CA GLY A 31 -6.92 -0.05 20.66
C GLY A 31 -8.29 0.61 20.71
N THR A 32 -8.49 1.60 21.57
CA THR A 32 -9.76 2.28 21.75
C THR A 32 -9.71 3.73 21.30
N ILE A 33 -10.89 4.27 20.96
CA ILE A 33 -11.14 5.72 20.82
C ILE A 33 -12.11 6.18 21.88
N ASN A 34 -11.96 7.42 22.34
CA ASN A 34 -12.93 8.07 23.23
C ASN A 34 -13.98 8.77 22.37
N PHE A 35 -15.09 8.09 22.14
CA PHE A 35 -16.17 8.65 21.35
C PHE A 35 -16.97 9.66 22.18
N PRO A 36 -17.25 10.87 21.68
CA PRO A 36 -17.99 11.88 22.40
C PRO A 36 -19.36 11.33 22.88
N SER A 37 -19.64 11.50 24.16
CA SER A 37 -20.87 11.06 24.85
C SER A 37 -21.11 9.53 24.91
N LEU A 38 -20.30 8.72 24.22
CA LEU A 38 -20.41 7.25 24.24
C LEU A 38 -19.28 6.57 25.03
N GLY A 39 -18.21 7.32 25.35
CA GLY A 39 -17.04 6.81 26.06
C GLY A 39 -16.10 5.97 25.20
N PRO A 40 -15.26 5.11 25.84
CA PRO A 40 -14.29 4.30 25.13
C PRO A 40 -14.95 3.24 24.24
N VAL A 41 -14.50 3.15 22.99
CA VAL A 41 -14.96 2.14 22.02
C VAL A 41 -13.75 1.41 21.46
N ASN A 42 -13.76 0.08 21.54
CA ASN A 42 -12.71 -0.75 20.95
C ASN A 42 -12.86 -0.78 19.42
N VAL A 43 -11.79 -0.44 18.70
CA VAL A 43 -11.77 -0.36 17.24
C VAL A 43 -10.56 -1.06 16.61
N ALA A 44 -9.48 -1.28 17.34
CA ALA A 44 -8.30 -1.94 16.83
C ALA A 44 -8.57 -3.39 16.42
N GLY A 45 -8.04 -3.79 15.28
CA GLY A 45 -8.23 -5.13 14.70
C GLY A 45 -9.53 -5.29 13.91
N MET A 46 -10.42 -4.30 13.94
CA MET A 46 -11.66 -4.30 13.15
C MET A 46 -11.42 -3.68 11.76
N HIS A 47 -12.18 -4.13 10.77
CA HIS A 47 -12.23 -3.41 9.50
C HIS A 47 -12.90 -2.05 9.67
N PHE A 48 -12.39 -1.04 8.97
CA PHE A 48 -12.95 0.31 9.11
C PHE A 48 -14.43 0.39 8.75
N SER A 49 -14.87 -0.39 7.77
CA SER A 49 -16.32 -0.51 7.46
C SER A 49 -17.15 -0.89 8.67
N ASP A 50 -16.70 -1.89 9.42
CA ASP A 50 -17.42 -2.39 10.59
C ASP A 50 -17.37 -1.38 11.74
N VAL A 51 -16.23 -0.71 11.92
CA VAL A 51 -16.09 0.40 12.89
C VAL A 51 -17.09 1.52 12.57
N ARG A 52 -17.10 1.97 11.31
CA ARG A 52 -18.01 3.03 10.86
C ARG A 52 -19.47 2.65 11.09
N ASP A 53 -19.85 1.47 10.67
CA ASP A 53 -21.25 1.01 10.76
C ASP A 53 -21.69 0.86 12.22
N SER A 54 -20.82 0.30 13.08
CA SER A 54 -21.05 0.18 14.52
C SER A 54 -21.20 1.54 15.21
N LEU A 55 -20.31 2.48 14.91
CA LEU A 55 -20.37 3.83 15.50
C LEU A 55 -21.60 4.61 15.01
N THR A 56 -21.91 4.51 13.72
CA THR A 56 -23.13 5.13 13.16
C THR A 56 -24.39 4.61 13.84
N GLN A 57 -24.47 3.30 14.07
CA GLN A 57 -25.60 2.70 14.76
C GLN A 57 -25.71 3.18 16.22
N ARG A 58 -24.60 3.25 16.95
CA ARG A 58 -24.59 3.76 18.33
C ARG A 58 -25.03 5.23 18.42
N VAL A 59 -24.57 6.08 17.49
CA VAL A 59 -25.03 7.48 17.43
C VAL A 59 -26.53 7.54 17.21
N LYS A 60 -27.04 6.75 16.28
CA LYS A 60 -28.48 6.71 15.96
C LYS A 60 -29.33 6.25 17.15
N GLU A 61 -28.85 5.32 17.96
CA GLU A 61 -29.56 4.75 19.09
C GLU A 61 -29.47 5.62 20.35
N GLN A 62 -28.30 6.25 20.59
CA GLN A 62 -28.00 6.92 21.86
C GLN A 62 -28.00 8.45 21.79
N MET A 63 -27.91 9.01 20.57
CA MET A 63 -27.90 10.46 20.35
C MET A 63 -29.08 10.88 19.48
N ILE A 64 -30.23 11.09 20.13
CA ILE A 64 -31.47 11.41 19.43
C ILE A 64 -31.34 12.71 18.62
N GLY A 65 -31.72 12.66 17.34
CA GLY A 65 -31.70 13.81 16.44
C GLY A 65 -30.31 14.16 15.91
N VAL A 66 -29.30 13.33 16.16
CA VAL A 66 -27.93 13.50 15.65
C VAL A 66 -27.66 12.51 14.53
N ARG A 67 -27.08 13.00 13.44
CA ARG A 67 -26.50 12.20 12.35
C ARG A 67 -24.99 12.23 12.47
N SER A 68 -24.34 11.16 12.04
CA SER A 68 -22.89 11.08 12.01
C SER A 68 -22.34 10.79 10.61
N ASP A 69 -21.19 11.35 10.30
CA ASP A 69 -20.31 10.92 9.23
C ASP A 69 -18.97 10.54 9.82
N ILE A 70 -18.50 9.32 9.52
CA ILE A 70 -17.31 8.74 10.11
C ILE A 70 -16.36 8.34 9.01
N SER A 71 -15.16 8.92 9.04
CA SER A 71 -14.11 8.74 8.03
C SER A 71 -12.76 8.48 8.69
N LEU A 72 -11.81 7.93 7.91
CA LEU A 72 -10.42 7.84 8.32
C LEU A 72 -9.74 9.19 8.13
N GLY A 73 -8.98 9.62 9.13
CA GLY A 73 -8.07 10.75 9.06
C GLY A 73 -6.64 10.30 8.73
N GLU A 74 -5.68 10.78 9.49
CA GLU A 74 -4.29 10.36 9.37
C GLU A 74 -4.13 8.89 9.77
N LEU A 75 -3.44 8.12 8.93
CA LEU A 75 -3.14 6.73 9.23
C LEU A 75 -1.83 6.63 10.01
N ARG A 76 -1.72 5.57 10.81
CA ARG A 76 -0.47 5.24 11.48
C ARG A 76 0.65 5.08 10.45
N THR A 77 1.86 5.41 10.86
CA THR A 77 3.07 5.13 10.11
C THR A 77 3.72 3.84 10.57
N MET A 78 4.54 3.27 9.72
CA MET A 78 5.33 2.08 10.00
C MET A 78 6.71 2.20 9.38
N GLN A 79 7.70 1.51 9.95
CA GLN A 79 9.01 1.39 9.36
C GLN A 79 9.05 0.17 8.43
N VAL A 80 9.63 0.36 7.24
CA VAL A 80 9.93 -0.69 6.28
C VAL A 80 11.34 -0.51 5.75
N PHE A 81 11.89 -1.52 5.12
CA PHE A 81 13.24 -1.49 4.56
C PHE A 81 13.16 -1.66 3.04
N VAL A 82 13.90 -0.82 2.32
CA VAL A 82 14.13 -0.97 0.88
C VAL A 82 15.61 -1.24 0.70
N MET A 83 15.95 -2.41 0.18
CA MET A 83 17.31 -2.95 0.14
C MET A 83 17.67 -3.50 -1.24
N GLY A 84 18.91 -3.95 -1.37
CA GLY A 84 19.46 -4.44 -2.64
C GLY A 84 19.83 -3.30 -3.57
N ASP A 85 19.56 -3.47 -4.86
CA ASP A 85 19.88 -2.46 -5.89
C ASP A 85 18.82 -1.36 -5.98
N ALA A 86 18.47 -0.79 -4.83
CA ALA A 86 17.69 0.43 -4.72
C ALA A 86 18.56 1.66 -4.96
N TYR A 87 17.95 2.76 -5.39
CA TYR A 87 18.65 4.03 -5.54
C TYR A 87 19.27 4.49 -4.20
N LYS A 88 18.51 4.40 -3.12
CA LYS A 88 18.97 4.75 -1.77
C LYS A 88 18.48 3.69 -0.78
N PRO A 89 19.24 2.59 -0.60
CA PRO A 89 18.88 1.54 0.36
C PRO A 89 18.81 2.09 1.79
N GLY A 90 17.87 1.61 2.57
CA GLY A 90 17.73 2.01 3.96
C GLY A 90 16.36 1.72 4.56
N ALA A 91 16.16 2.23 5.77
CA ALA A 91 14.89 2.19 6.48
C ALA A 91 14.05 3.43 6.17
N TYR A 92 12.78 3.24 5.97
CA TYR A 92 11.83 4.30 5.62
C TYR A 92 10.59 4.24 6.49
N THR A 93 10.15 5.41 6.96
CA THR A 93 8.86 5.55 7.64
C THR A 93 7.79 5.87 6.60
N VAL A 94 6.80 5.01 6.48
CA VAL A 94 5.75 5.10 5.47
C VAL A 94 4.37 4.91 6.09
N SER A 95 3.32 5.29 5.37
CA SER A 95 1.94 5.05 5.77
C SER A 95 1.62 3.56 5.82
N ALA A 96 0.71 3.16 6.70
CA ALA A 96 0.21 1.79 6.81
C ALA A 96 -0.51 1.27 5.54
N LEU A 97 -0.82 2.13 4.57
CA LEU A 97 -1.40 1.74 3.28
C LEU A 97 -0.36 1.53 2.16
N THR A 98 0.91 1.75 2.45
CA THR A 98 1.97 1.71 1.44
C THR A 98 2.14 0.31 0.85
N THR A 99 2.19 0.24 -0.48
CA THR A 99 2.47 -0.98 -1.25
C THR A 99 3.97 -1.11 -1.55
N ILE A 100 4.36 -2.25 -2.14
CA ILE A 100 5.75 -2.50 -2.55
C ILE A 100 6.25 -1.40 -3.49
N SER A 101 5.53 -1.13 -4.57
CA SER A 101 5.94 -0.13 -5.57
C SER A 101 6.00 1.27 -4.98
N GLN A 102 5.05 1.64 -4.14
CA GLN A 102 5.02 2.94 -3.47
C GLN A 102 6.23 3.13 -2.54
N ALA A 103 6.63 2.10 -1.81
CA ALA A 103 7.83 2.15 -0.96
C ALA A 103 9.10 2.34 -1.80
N ILE A 104 9.21 1.67 -2.95
CA ILE A 104 10.32 1.85 -3.88
C ILE A 104 10.37 3.29 -4.39
N TYR A 105 9.26 3.85 -4.87
CA TYR A 105 9.20 5.24 -5.33
C TYR A 105 9.50 6.23 -4.22
N TYR A 106 8.98 5.99 -3.01
CA TYR A 106 9.24 6.84 -1.86
C TYR A 106 10.73 6.88 -1.49
N SER A 107 11.45 5.77 -1.66
CA SER A 107 12.89 5.67 -1.41
C SER A 107 13.78 6.28 -2.50
N GLY A 108 13.20 6.76 -3.60
CA GLY A 108 13.90 7.35 -4.74
C GLY A 108 14.02 6.44 -5.96
N GLY A 109 13.46 5.23 -5.91
CA GLY A 109 13.39 4.30 -7.02
C GLY A 109 14.51 3.25 -7.03
N PHE A 110 14.84 2.80 -8.24
CA PHE A 110 15.84 1.75 -8.48
C PHE A 110 17.25 2.35 -8.60
N GLY A 111 18.25 1.58 -8.20
CA GLY A 111 19.65 1.87 -8.52
C GLY A 111 19.95 1.62 -10.01
N GLU A 112 21.15 2.00 -10.44
CA GLU A 112 21.56 1.85 -11.86
C GLU A 112 21.47 0.40 -12.37
N SER A 113 21.77 -0.56 -11.51
CA SER A 113 21.71 -1.99 -11.80
C SER A 113 20.45 -2.66 -11.26
N GLY A 114 19.50 -1.88 -10.74
CA GLY A 114 18.30 -2.40 -10.13
C GLY A 114 17.35 -3.05 -11.13
N ALA A 115 16.95 -4.28 -10.84
CA ALA A 115 16.02 -5.04 -11.67
C ALA A 115 14.58 -4.63 -11.40
N LEU A 116 13.87 -4.15 -12.43
CA LEU A 116 12.44 -3.88 -12.34
C LEU A 116 11.62 -5.16 -12.25
N ARG A 117 12.18 -6.29 -12.67
CA ARG A 117 11.49 -7.57 -12.77
C ARG A 117 11.89 -8.59 -11.69
N ASP A 118 12.75 -8.21 -10.76
CA ASP A 118 13.19 -9.05 -9.65
C ASP A 118 13.09 -8.28 -8.33
N ILE A 119 11.87 -8.16 -7.85
CA ILE A 119 11.55 -7.52 -6.57
C ILE A 119 10.93 -8.56 -5.66
N GLN A 120 11.45 -8.68 -4.43
CA GLN A 120 10.94 -9.59 -3.43
C GLN A 120 10.45 -8.82 -2.21
N LEU A 121 9.26 -9.15 -1.73
CA LEU A 121 8.80 -8.79 -0.41
C LEU A 121 9.19 -9.89 0.56
N LYS A 122 10.02 -9.58 1.54
CA LYS A 122 10.41 -10.49 2.61
C LYS A 122 9.83 -10.05 3.95
N ARG A 123 9.34 -11.04 4.68
CA ARG A 123 8.83 -10.90 6.05
C ARG A 123 9.38 -12.03 6.90
N ASP A 124 10.00 -11.71 8.03
CA ASP A 124 10.65 -12.68 8.91
C ASP A 124 11.60 -13.63 8.15
N GLY A 125 12.37 -13.05 7.21
CA GLY A 125 13.33 -13.79 6.37
C GLY A 125 12.73 -14.65 5.25
N LYS A 126 11.40 -14.70 5.12
CA LYS A 126 10.71 -15.49 4.09
C LYS A 126 10.20 -14.61 2.95
N ILE A 127 10.25 -15.13 1.74
CA ILE A 127 9.66 -14.45 0.56
C ILE A 127 8.13 -14.61 0.66
N ILE A 128 7.44 -13.47 0.78
CA ILE A 128 5.97 -13.40 0.85
C ILE A 128 5.37 -13.17 -0.53
N ARG A 129 6.02 -12.32 -1.36
CA ARG A 129 5.56 -11.96 -2.71
C ARG A 129 6.75 -11.65 -3.60
N LYS A 130 6.58 -11.89 -4.89
CA LYS A 130 7.49 -11.39 -5.92
C LYS A 130 6.72 -10.44 -6.81
N LEU A 131 7.33 -9.28 -7.12
CA LEU A 131 6.76 -8.26 -7.97
C LEU A 131 7.61 -8.10 -9.23
N ASP A 132 6.95 -8.14 -10.38
CA ASP A 132 7.49 -7.74 -11.67
C ASP A 132 6.87 -6.40 -12.07
N MET A 133 7.67 -5.33 -12.10
CA MET A 133 7.16 -3.99 -12.44
C MET A 133 6.65 -3.91 -13.88
N TYR A 134 7.04 -4.83 -14.79
CA TYR A 134 6.48 -4.85 -16.13
C TYR A 134 4.99 -5.23 -16.12
N ASP A 135 4.57 -6.10 -15.22
CA ASP A 135 3.14 -6.41 -15.06
C ASP A 135 2.35 -5.17 -14.64
N LEU A 136 2.87 -4.40 -13.69
CA LEU A 136 2.25 -3.15 -13.26
C LEU A 136 2.30 -2.06 -14.33
N LEU A 137 3.49 -1.79 -14.88
CA LEU A 137 3.73 -0.64 -15.76
C LEU A 137 3.21 -0.85 -17.19
N LEU A 138 3.30 -2.07 -17.72
CA LEU A 138 2.98 -2.34 -19.11
C LEU A 138 1.63 -3.02 -19.31
N LYS A 139 1.15 -3.76 -18.30
CA LYS A 139 -0.13 -4.50 -18.36
C LYS A 139 -1.18 -3.90 -17.43
N GLY A 140 -0.82 -2.98 -16.51
CA GLY A 140 -1.71 -2.43 -15.49
C GLY A 140 -2.12 -3.46 -14.42
N ASP A 141 -1.39 -4.57 -14.30
CA ASP A 141 -1.66 -5.60 -13.31
C ASP A 141 -0.95 -5.28 -11.99
N ALA A 142 -1.73 -4.89 -11.00
CA ALA A 142 -1.27 -4.56 -9.66
C ALA A 142 -1.50 -5.69 -8.64
N SER A 143 -1.83 -6.90 -9.08
CA SER A 143 -2.21 -8.01 -8.18
C SER A 143 -1.09 -8.42 -7.22
N ASP A 144 0.17 -8.29 -7.63
CA ASP A 144 1.34 -8.59 -6.80
C ASP A 144 1.90 -7.37 -6.06
N ASP A 145 1.38 -6.17 -6.32
CA ASP A 145 1.76 -4.95 -5.61
C ASP A 145 0.98 -4.82 -4.30
N VAL A 146 1.26 -5.73 -3.36
CA VAL A 146 0.54 -5.84 -2.10
C VAL A 146 1.01 -4.81 -1.08
N ARG A 147 0.16 -4.54 -0.08
CA ARG A 147 0.49 -3.68 1.05
C ARG A 147 1.56 -4.30 1.94
N LEU A 148 2.44 -3.43 2.43
CA LEU A 148 3.47 -3.78 3.37
C LEU A 148 2.92 -3.85 4.81
N LEU A 149 3.60 -4.60 5.65
CA LEU A 149 3.45 -4.59 7.10
C LEU A 149 4.70 -4.00 7.76
N PRO A 150 4.63 -3.61 9.05
CA PRO A 150 5.80 -3.14 9.78
C PRO A 150 6.97 -4.12 9.68
N ASP A 151 8.18 -3.59 9.51
CA ASP A 151 9.45 -4.32 9.39
C ASP A 151 9.61 -5.20 8.14
N ASP A 152 8.70 -5.10 7.19
CA ASP A 152 8.86 -5.74 5.88
C ASP A 152 10.11 -5.21 5.15
N VAL A 153 10.74 -6.10 4.40
CA VAL A 153 11.88 -5.79 3.54
C VAL A 153 11.48 -5.93 2.08
N VAL A 154 11.61 -4.83 1.34
CA VAL A 154 11.53 -4.83 -0.13
C VAL A 154 12.94 -4.97 -0.67
N LEU A 155 13.26 -6.12 -1.26
CA LEU A 155 14.57 -6.42 -1.80
C LEU A 155 14.54 -6.31 -3.32
N ILE A 156 15.31 -5.38 -3.88
CA ILE A 156 15.48 -5.20 -5.31
C ILE A 156 16.71 -5.96 -5.77
N GLY A 157 16.54 -6.89 -6.70
CA GLY A 157 17.63 -7.65 -7.31
C GLY A 157 18.39 -6.82 -8.34
N SER A 158 19.49 -7.39 -8.84
CA SER A 158 20.28 -6.81 -9.93
C SER A 158 19.79 -7.31 -11.29
N VAL A 159 19.80 -6.44 -12.28
CA VAL A 159 19.56 -6.83 -13.69
C VAL A 159 20.63 -7.84 -14.11
N LYS A 160 20.18 -8.95 -14.72
CA LYS A 160 21.09 -10.01 -15.23
C LYS A 160 21.22 -9.91 -16.73
N ASP A 161 20.11 -10.10 -17.42
CA ASP A 161 20.07 -10.18 -18.87
C ASP A 161 19.13 -9.11 -19.43
N THR A 162 19.54 -8.50 -20.53
CA THR A 162 18.76 -7.53 -21.27
C THR A 162 18.76 -7.87 -22.76
N VAL A 163 17.73 -7.41 -23.48
CA VAL A 163 17.64 -7.50 -24.94
C VAL A 163 17.20 -6.17 -25.52
N SER A 164 17.83 -5.73 -26.59
CA SER A 164 17.34 -4.61 -27.39
C SER A 164 16.29 -5.12 -28.39
N ILE A 165 15.14 -4.49 -28.39
CA ILE A 165 14.07 -4.77 -29.37
C ILE A 165 13.85 -3.50 -30.18
N GLU A 166 14.09 -3.59 -31.48
CA GLU A 166 14.08 -2.48 -32.42
C GLU A 166 13.29 -2.85 -33.69
N GLY A 167 13.04 -1.89 -34.56
CA GLY A 167 12.34 -2.06 -35.81
C GLY A 167 10.85 -1.75 -35.72
N GLU A 168 10.03 -2.49 -36.49
CA GLU A 168 8.57 -2.33 -36.59
C GLU A 168 7.85 -2.84 -35.33
N ILE A 169 8.14 -2.24 -34.19
CA ILE A 169 7.64 -2.60 -32.85
C ILE A 169 7.00 -1.38 -32.21
N ASN A 170 5.88 -1.59 -31.50
CA ASN A 170 5.14 -0.50 -30.86
C ASN A 170 5.92 0.22 -29.75
N ARG A 171 6.76 -0.48 -29.03
CA ARG A 171 7.61 0.09 -27.97
C ARG A 171 9.05 -0.40 -28.09
N PRO A 172 9.84 0.15 -29.03
CA PRO A 172 11.26 -0.20 -29.14
C PRO A 172 12.02 0.27 -27.90
N ALA A 173 12.76 -0.63 -27.27
CA ALA A 173 13.52 -0.35 -26.06
C ALA A 173 14.46 -1.51 -25.71
N ILE A 174 15.29 -1.30 -24.67
CA ILE A 174 16.03 -2.36 -24.01
C ILE A 174 15.16 -2.92 -22.88
N TYR A 175 14.92 -4.22 -22.91
CA TYR A 175 14.07 -4.93 -21.95
C TYR A 175 14.89 -5.88 -21.09
N GLU A 176 14.53 -5.97 -19.81
CA GLU A 176 15.03 -7.03 -18.93
C GLU A 176 14.40 -8.37 -19.33
N VAL A 177 15.21 -9.43 -19.28
CA VAL A 177 14.80 -10.79 -19.64
C VAL A 177 14.80 -11.66 -18.40
N LYS A 178 13.70 -12.38 -18.17
CA LYS A 178 13.62 -13.41 -17.13
C LYS A 178 14.10 -14.75 -17.66
N PRO A 179 14.69 -15.60 -16.80
CA PRO A 179 15.05 -16.97 -17.18
C PRO A 179 13.88 -17.72 -17.80
N GLY A 180 14.12 -18.33 -18.97
CA GLY A 180 13.10 -19.11 -19.68
C GLY A 180 12.09 -18.31 -20.50
N GLU A 181 12.22 -17.00 -20.57
CA GLU A 181 11.36 -16.14 -21.37
C GLU A 181 11.68 -16.28 -22.87
N THR A 182 10.64 -16.36 -23.70
CA THR A 182 10.77 -16.51 -25.15
C THR A 182 10.77 -15.17 -25.85
N TYR A 183 11.32 -15.10 -27.08
CA TYR A 183 11.25 -13.92 -27.92
C TYR A 183 9.80 -13.47 -28.17
N GLN A 184 8.88 -14.41 -28.32
CA GLN A 184 7.47 -14.09 -28.54
C GLN A 184 6.85 -13.38 -27.35
N GLN A 185 7.20 -13.77 -26.13
CA GLN A 185 6.76 -13.09 -24.92
C GLN A 185 7.36 -11.68 -24.82
N LEU A 186 8.63 -11.52 -25.17
CA LEU A 186 9.29 -10.21 -25.18
C LEU A 186 8.68 -9.26 -26.23
N ILE A 187 8.33 -9.76 -27.41
CA ILE A 187 7.61 -8.98 -28.42
C ILE A 187 6.23 -8.55 -27.90
N GLN A 188 5.50 -9.40 -27.18
CA GLN A 188 4.25 -9.02 -26.54
C GLN A 188 4.44 -7.93 -25.48
N ILE A 189 5.48 -8.04 -24.65
CA ILE A 189 5.87 -7.00 -23.68
C ILE A 189 6.16 -5.68 -24.39
N ALA A 190 6.83 -5.72 -25.54
CA ALA A 190 7.09 -4.55 -26.37
C ALA A 190 5.86 -4.01 -27.14
N GLY A 191 4.69 -4.59 -26.91
CA GLY A 191 3.42 -4.14 -27.51
C GLY A 191 3.08 -4.75 -28.87
N GLY A 192 3.86 -5.74 -29.33
CA GLY A 192 3.69 -6.37 -30.64
C GLY A 192 4.28 -5.56 -31.80
N PHE A 193 4.10 -6.09 -33.00
CA PHE A 193 4.48 -5.39 -34.23
C PHE A 193 3.53 -4.23 -34.55
N THR A 194 4.04 -3.23 -35.25
CA THR A 194 3.27 -2.08 -35.73
C THR A 194 2.37 -2.46 -36.91
#